data_e4d0b56ec279c4fd636772d7739e70dc
#
_entry.id   e4d0b56ec279c4fd636772d7739e70dc
#
_cell.length_a   1.000
_cell.length_b   1.000
_cell.length_c   1.000
_cell.angle_alpha   90.00
_cell.angle_beta   90.00
_cell.angle_gamma   90.00
#
_symmetry.space_group_name_H-M   'P 1'
#
loop_
_entity.id
_entity.type
_entity.pdbx_description
1 polymer ?
#
loop_
_entity_poly.entity_id
_entity_poly.type
_entity_poly.pdbx_seq_one_letter_code
_entity_poly.pdbx_strand_id
1 'polypeptide(L)'
;MQKLIVISCLIFINLFQYSQAKDEYFMTLRHDQVNLRQGPSKDYPIKIFYKKRFLPVLVQDSSYNFRKIRDHENNSGWIHISQLSKKKAAIII
;
A
#
# COMPACT_ATOMS: atom_id res chain seq x y z
N MET A 1 15.06 39.34 -10.83
CA MET A 1 13.94 38.58 -11.34
C MET A 1 14.22 37.10 -11.42
N GLN A 2 15.36 36.67 -11.93
CA GLN A 2 15.67 35.24 -12.01
C GLN A 2 15.74 34.56 -10.64
N LYS A 3 16.19 35.30 -9.60
CA LYS A 3 16.27 34.73 -8.27
C LYS A 3 14.89 34.37 -7.70
N LEU A 4 13.88 35.14 -8.03
CA LEU A 4 12.54 34.90 -7.53
C LEU A 4 11.95 33.61 -8.13
N ILE A 5 12.24 33.36 -9.39
CA ILE A 5 11.77 32.16 -10.06
C ILE A 5 12.40 30.92 -9.43
N VAL A 6 13.68 30.95 -9.15
CA VAL A 6 14.39 29.83 -8.54
C VAL A 6 13.84 29.52 -7.16
N ILE A 7 13.58 30.54 -6.35
CA ILE A 7 13.02 30.36 -5.01
C ILE A 7 11.64 29.72 -5.08
N SER A 8 10.81 30.15 -6.03
CA SER A 8 9.48 29.59 -6.22
C SER A 8 9.53 28.10 -6.55
N CYS A 9 10.45 27.71 -7.41
CA CYS A 9 10.62 26.29 -7.78
C CYS A 9 11.06 25.45 -6.58
N LEU A 10 11.96 25.96 -5.75
CA LEU A 10 12.43 25.25 -4.57
C LEU A 10 11.31 25.02 -3.56
N ILE A 11 10.49 26.03 -3.35
CA ILE A 11 9.35 25.91 -2.44
C ILE A 11 8.36 24.86 -2.95
N PHE A 12 8.12 24.84 -4.22
CA PHE A 12 7.21 23.87 -4.84
C PHE A 12 7.71 22.45 -4.65
N ILE A 13 9.00 22.21 -4.84
CA ILE A 13 9.60 20.90 -4.66
C ILE A 13 9.46 20.42 -3.22
N ASN A 14 9.67 21.31 -2.25
CA ASN A 14 9.54 20.96 -0.85
C ASN A 14 8.13 20.55 -0.48
N LEU A 15 7.13 21.24 -1.00
CA LEU A 15 5.73 20.88 -0.76
C LEU A 15 5.40 19.51 -1.33
N PHE A 16 5.92 19.20 -2.49
CA PHE A 16 5.70 17.89 -3.12
C PHE A 16 6.28 16.77 -2.27
N GLN A 17 7.49 16.93 -1.77
CA GLN A 17 8.12 15.93 -0.92
C GLN A 17 7.33 15.69 0.36
N TYR A 18 6.79 16.76 0.93
CA TYR A 18 6.03 16.67 2.17
C TYR A 18 4.78 15.82 2.04
N SER A 19 4.13 15.87 0.89
CA SER A 19 2.88 15.16 0.69
C SER A 19 3.03 13.64 0.61
N GLN A 20 4.26 13.14 0.52
CA GLN A 20 4.53 11.70 0.42
C GLN A 20 4.94 11.07 1.74
N ALA A 21 4.99 11.83 2.81
CA ALA A 21 5.40 11.32 4.11
C ALA A 21 4.25 10.59 4.79
N LYS A 22 3.99 9.36 4.37
CA LYS A 22 3.02 8.48 5.02
C LYS A 22 3.74 7.30 5.64
N ASP A 23 3.28 6.90 6.82
CA ASP A 23 3.82 5.73 7.49
C ASP A 23 3.34 4.48 6.78
N GLU A 24 4.27 3.69 6.27
CA GLU A 24 3.99 2.41 5.66
C GLU A 24 4.40 1.30 6.62
N TYR A 25 3.67 0.19 6.59
CA TYR A 25 3.98 -0.93 7.46
C TYR A 25 3.61 -2.24 6.78
N PHE A 26 4.23 -3.33 7.26
CA PHE A 26 3.99 -4.64 6.69
C PHE A 26 2.90 -5.38 7.44
N MET A 27 2.10 -6.12 6.69
CA MET A 27 1.18 -7.13 7.20
C MET A 27 1.39 -8.40 6.39
N THR A 28 0.80 -9.50 6.83
CA THR A 28 0.87 -10.75 6.08
C THR A 28 -0.53 -11.21 5.69
N LEU A 29 -0.61 -12.02 4.66
CA LEU A 29 -1.88 -12.61 4.25
C LEU A 29 -2.30 -13.66 5.27
N ARG A 30 -3.56 -13.57 5.71
CA ARG A 30 -4.07 -14.43 6.78
C ARG A 30 -4.46 -15.82 6.29
N HIS A 31 -4.85 -15.93 5.03
CA HIS A 31 -5.41 -17.15 4.48
C HIS A 31 -4.64 -17.61 3.26
N ASP A 32 -4.85 -18.86 2.88
CA ASP A 32 -4.25 -19.42 1.67
C ASP A 32 -4.83 -18.82 0.40
N GLN A 33 -5.95 -18.13 0.52
CA GLN A 33 -6.58 -17.51 -0.64
C GLN A 33 -7.04 -16.12 -0.24
N VAL A 34 -6.47 -15.10 -0.87
CA VAL A 34 -6.75 -13.70 -0.58
C VAL A 34 -6.94 -12.94 -1.89
N ASN A 35 -7.96 -12.10 -1.94
CA ASN A 35 -8.31 -11.35 -3.15
C ASN A 35 -7.79 -9.92 -3.08
N LEU A 36 -7.01 -9.55 -4.07
CA LEU A 36 -6.58 -8.16 -4.28
C LEU A 36 -7.52 -7.51 -5.29
N ARG A 37 -8.17 -6.42 -4.88
CA ARG A 37 -9.15 -5.74 -5.72
C ARG A 37 -8.61 -4.43 -6.25
N GLN A 38 -9.24 -3.92 -7.30
CA GLN A 38 -8.85 -2.67 -7.93
C GLN A 38 -9.25 -1.45 -7.11
N GLY A 39 -10.19 -1.58 -6.20
CA GLY A 39 -10.65 -0.49 -5.35
C GLY A 39 -11.07 -0.97 -3.98
N PRO A 40 -11.35 -0.04 -3.06
CA PRO A 40 -11.61 -0.36 -1.65
C PRO A 40 -13.05 -0.78 -1.37
N SER A 41 -13.56 -1.76 -2.12
CA SER A 41 -14.90 -2.29 -1.95
C SER A 41 -15.01 -3.63 -2.63
N LYS A 42 -15.96 -4.43 -2.18
CA LYS A 42 -16.25 -5.71 -2.81
C LYS A 42 -16.89 -5.55 -4.20
N ASP A 43 -17.31 -4.36 -4.54
CA ASP A 43 -17.89 -4.07 -5.85
C ASP A 43 -16.83 -3.93 -6.94
N TYR A 44 -15.58 -3.73 -6.56
CA TYR A 44 -14.49 -3.63 -7.51
C TYR A 44 -14.01 -5.03 -7.94
N PRO A 45 -13.61 -5.16 -9.20
CA PRO A 45 -13.16 -6.45 -9.69
C PRO A 45 -11.87 -6.90 -9.00
N ILE A 46 -11.70 -8.21 -8.93
CA ILE A 46 -10.50 -8.80 -8.37
C ILE A 46 -9.39 -8.72 -9.41
N LYS A 47 -8.24 -8.26 -8.97
CA LYS A 47 -7.08 -8.06 -9.80
C LYS A 47 -6.12 -9.23 -9.72
N ILE A 48 -5.92 -9.76 -8.51
CA ILE A 48 -5.02 -10.88 -8.26
C ILE A 48 -5.64 -11.78 -7.19
N PHE A 49 -5.53 -13.09 -7.41
CA PHE A 49 -5.88 -14.09 -6.41
C PHE A 49 -4.59 -14.61 -5.80
N TYR A 50 -4.28 -14.20 -4.59
CA TYR A 50 -3.12 -14.73 -3.89
C TYR A 50 -3.46 -16.10 -3.31
N LYS A 51 -2.52 -17.03 -3.46
CA LYS A 51 -2.71 -18.38 -2.96
C LYS A 51 -1.62 -18.79 -1.98
N LYS A 52 -1.03 -17.82 -1.31
CA LYS A 52 0.07 -18.08 -0.40
C LYS A 52 -0.14 -17.38 0.93
N ARG A 53 -0.45 -18.15 1.95
CA ARG A 53 -0.57 -17.67 3.32
C ARG A 53 0.76 -17.10 3.81
N PHE A 54 0.68 -16.09 4.66
CA PHE A 54 1.84 -15.42 5.27
C PHE A 54 2.70 -14.59 4.32
N LEU A 55 2.25 -14.41 3.08
CA LEU A 55 2.96 -13.53 2.16
C LEU A 55 2.97 -12.10 2.74
N PRO A 56 4.15 -11.47 2.88
CA PRO A 56 4.20 -10.10 3.36
C PRO A 56 3.77 -9.10 2.30
N VAL A 57 2.99 -8.11 2.72
CA VAL A 57 2.55 -7.02 1.85
C VAL A 57 2.74 -5.70 2.58
N LEU A 58 3.08 -4.67 1.84
CA LEU A 58 3.30 -3.34 2.39
C LEU A 58 2.00 -2.56 2.34
N VAL A 59 1.50 -2.16 3.51
CA VAL A 59 0.28 -1.37 3.59
C VAL A 59 0.64 0.10 3.39
N GLN A 60 0.00 0.75 2.43
CA GLN A 60 0.31 2.11 2.04
C GLN A 60 -0.82 3.10 2.32
N ASP A 61 -2.04 2.61 2.41
CA ASP A 61 -3.20 3.48 2.62
C ASP A 61 -4.33 2.68 3.22
N SER A 62 -5.36 3.37 3.67
CA SER A 62 -6.54 2.73 4.24
C SER A 62 -7.80 3.46 3.80
N SER A 63 -8.88 2.69 3.64
CA SER A 63 -10.20 3.21 3.35
C SER A 63 -11.21 2.28 4.00
N TYR A 64 -11.79 2.73 5.12
CA TYR A 64 -12.73 1.90 5.91
C TYR A 64 -12.12 0.54 6.23
N ASN A 65 -12.74 -0.53 5.77
CA ASN A 65 -12.29 -1.89 6.05
C ASN A 65 -11.32 -2.44 5.03
N PHE A 66 -10.78 -1.60 4.16
CA PHE A 66 -9.83 -2.01 3.14
C PHE A 66 -8.49 -1.33 3.36
N ARG A 67 -7.43 -2.04 2.95
CA ARG A 67 -6.06 -1.52 3.00
C ARG A 67 -5.46 -1.59 1.61
N LYS A 68 -4.87 -0.48 1.18
CA LYS A 68 -4.12 -0.47 -0.07
C LYS A 68 -2.75 -1.05 0.20
N ILE A 69 -2.38 -2.05 -0.57
CA ILE A 69 -1.12 -2.75 -0.36
C ILE A 69 -0.30 -2.80 -1.65
N ARG A 70 0.98 -3.08 -1.46
CA ARG A 70 1.90 -3.40 -2.54
C ARG A 70 2.59 -4.71 -2.20
N ASP A 71 2.65 -5.64 -3.16
CA ASP A 71 3.33 -6.91 -2.94
C ASP A 71 4.78 -6.84 -3.42
N HIS A 72 5.49 -7.95 -3.27
CA HIS A 72 6.92 -8.02 -3.63
C HIS A 72 7.19 -7.92 -5.13
N GLU A 73 6.16 -8.07 -5.95
CA GLU A 73 6.28 -7.94 -7.40
C GLU A 73 5.76 -6.58 -7.88
N ASN A 74 5.59 -5.64 -6.97
CA ASN A 74 5.10 -4.28 -7.26
C ASN A 74 3.64 -4.21 -7.72
N ASN A 75 2.86 -5.25 -7.48
CA ASN A 75 1.43 -5.18 -7.71
C ASN A 75 0.77 -4.40 -6.59
N SER A 76 -0.15 -3.52 -6.93
CA SER A 76 -0.84 -2.67 -5.97
C SER A 76 -2.35 -2.87 -6.09
N GLY A 77 -3.04 -2.77 -4.98
CA GLY A 77 -4.49 -2.90 -4.94
C GLY A 77 -5.00 -2.89 -3.51
N TRP A 78 -6.24 -3.33 -3.33
CA TRP A 78 -6.94 -3.23 -2.06
C TRP A 78 -7.34 -4.61 -1.55
N ILE A 79 -7.09 -4.84 -0.26
CA ILE A 79 -7.42 -6.08 0.43
C ILE A 79 -8.27 -5.75 1.64
N HIS A 80 -9.32 -6.54 1.86
CA HIS A 80 -10.15 -6.40 3.05
C HIS A 80 -9.34 -6.73 4.30
N ILE A 81 -9.53 -5.95 5.36
CA ILE A 81 -8.72 -6.09 6.58
C ILE A 81 -8.85 -7.46 7.22
N SER A 82 -9.97 -8.14 7.04
CA SER A 82 -10.15 -9.50 7.58
C SER A 82 -9.22 -10.53 6.98
N GLN A 83 -8.63 -10.22 5.84
CA GLN A 83 -7.72 -11.12 5.15
C GLN A 83 -6.26 -10.81 5.41
N LEU A 84 -5.99 -9.85 6.28
CA LEU A 84 -4.64 -9.44 6.66
C LEU A 84 -4.38 -9.78 8.11
N SER A 85 -3.13 -10.02 8.44
CA SER A 85 -2.69 -10.32 9.79
C SER A 85 -1.47 -9.48 10.15
N LYS A 86 -1.40 -9.08 11.41
CA LYS A 86 -0.22 -8.37 11.92
C LYS A 86 0.91 -9.31 12.30
N LYS A 87 0.68 -10.62 12.22
CA LYS A 87 1.73 -11.58 12.54
C LYS A 87 2.89 -11.43 11.58
N LYS A 88 4.08 -11.32 12.15
CA LYS A 88 5.29 -11.29 11.33
C LYS A 88 5.49 -12.67 10.71
N ALA A 89 5.86 -12.67 9.44
CA ALA A 89 6.25 -13.91 8.80
C ALA A 89 7.53 -14.39 9.46
N ALA A 90 7.48 -15.59 9.98
CA ALA A 90 8.62 -16.16 10.70
C ALA A 90 9.84 -16.38 9.82
N ILE A 91 9.67 -16.23 8.56
CA ILE A 91 10.67 -16.49 7.59
C ILE A 91 11.58 -15.33 7.31
N ILE A 92 11.38 -14.25 7.97
CA ILE A 92 12.18 -13.08 7.73
C ILE A 92 13.55 -13.26 8.36
N ILE A 93 14.20 -14.23 8.06
CA ILE A 93 15.47 -14.47 8.69
C ILE A 93 16.59 -14.30 7.70
#